data_46d26190f920a1ca1e329c86088ef521
#
_entry.id   46d26190f920a1ca1e329c86088ef521
#
_cell.length_a   1.000
_cell.length_b   1.000
_cell.length_c   1.000
_cell.angle_alpha   90.00
_cell.angle_beta   90.00
_cell.angle_gamma   90.00
#
_symmetry.space_group_name_H-M   'P 1'
#
loop_
_entity.id
_entity.type
_entity.pdbx_description
1 polymer ?
#
loop_
_entity_poly.entity_id
_entity_poly.type
_entity_poly.pdbx_seq_one_letter_code
_entity_poly.pdbx_strand_id
1 'polypeptide(L)'
;AAAAAFIHNHSGILQQALPRGAINFYDSSAPFYEFTNFYLCPNLVIDGRSWWTAEQYFQAMKFSHMPWVVDAFRGESARRCFELARSPRLAPLMRSDWHSTDGDGNPPVKDQVMLKALRAKFDDASLGDILISTCADGIFRLLVEHTEHDSYWGDGGVASWAYGMPGNRLGQLLMQV
;
A
#
# COMPACT_ATOMS: atom_id res chain seq x y z
N ALA A 1 10.12 -9.59 9.78
CA ALA A 1 10.43 -10.99 9.44
C ALA A 1 9.38 -11.97 9.99
N ALA A 2 8.93 -11.82 11.26
CA ALA A 2 7.92 -12.69 11.87
C ALA A 2 6.53 -12.53 11.23
N ALA A 3 6.11 -11.30 10.87
CA ALA A 3 4.82 -11.04 10.23
C ALA A 3 4.75 -11.61 8.81
N ALA A 4 5.86 -11.53 8.03
CA ALA A 4 5.91 -12.09 6.69
C ALA A 4 5.86 -13.63 6.69
N ALA A 5 6.53 -14.26 7.64
CA ALA A 5 6.46 -15.72 7.84
C ALA A 5 5.03 -16.16 8.24
N PHE A 6 4.32 -15.33 9.01
CA PHE A 6 2.95 -15.60 9.41
C PHE A 6 2.01 -15.65 8.21
N ILE A 7 2.10 -14.70 7.27
CA ILE A 7 1.24 -14.66 6.08
C ILE A 7 1.50 -15.85 5.15
N HIS A 8 2.75 -16.27 4.98
CA HIS A 8 3.11 -17.34 4.02
C HIS A 8 2.74 -18.74 4.49
N ASN A 9 2.84 -19.01 5.81
CA ASN A 9 2.60 -20.35 6.34
C ASN A 9 1.19 -20.61 6.88
N HIS A 10 0.31 -19.59 6.90
CA HIS A 10 -0.94 -19.68 7.68
C HIS A 10 -2.20 -19.41 6.86
N SER A 11 -2.18 -19.56 5.53
CA SER A 11 -3.40 -19.47 4.70
C SER A 11 -4.53 -20.37 5.21
N GLY A 12 -4.21 -21.51 5.81
CA GLY A 12 -5.18 -22.41 6.44
C GLY A 12 -5.61 -22.02 7.84
N ILE A 13 -4.80 -21.25 8.58
CA ILE A 13 -5.10 -20.87 9.97
C ILE A 13 -5.91 -19.57 10.01
N LEU A 14 -5.71 -18.66 9.03
CA LEU A 14 -6.54 -17.47 8.89
C LEU A 14 -8.02 -17.78 8.63
N GLN A 15 -8.33 -18.97 8.11
CA GLN A 15 -9.72 -19.45 7.96
C GLN A 15 -10.37 -19.92 9.28
N GLN A 16 -9.57 -20.19 10.34
CA GLN A 16 -10.09 -20.78 11.59
C GLN A 16 -10.08 -19.83 12.79
N ALA A 17 -9.28 -18.77 12.78
CA ALA A 17 -9.23 -17.78 13.85
C ALA A 17 -9.33 -16.39 13.25
N LEU A 18 -10.55 -15.91 13.04
CA LEU A 18 -10.79 -14.48 12.80
C LEU A 18 -10.21 -13.70 13.98
N PRO A 19 -9.16 -12.90 13.80
CA PRO A 19 -8.63 -12.10 14.88
C PRO A 19 -9.75 -11.21 15.38
N ARG A 20 -9.93 -11.13 16.69
CA ARG A 20 -10.92 -10.23 17.30
C ARG A 20 -10.59 -8.80 16.88
N GLY A 21 -11.32 -8.28 15.89
CA GLY A 21 -11.24 -6.92 15.39
C GLY A 21 -10.18 -6.72 14.31
N ALA A 22 -10.60 -6.74 13.04
CA ALA A 22 -9.83 -6.10 11.98
C ALA A 22 -9.72 -4.60 12.26
N ILE A 23 -8.59 -3.99 11.89
CA ILE A 23 -8.41 -2.55 11.87
C ILE A 23 -8.74 -2.07 10.46
N ASN A 24 -9.88 -1.43 10.31
CA ASN A 24 -10.26 -0.79 9.07
C ASN A 24 -9.67 0.62 9.01
N PHE A 25 -9.07 0.97 7.88
CA PHE A 25 -8.53 2.30 7.64
C PHE A 25 -8.89 2.77 6.23
N TYR A 26 -9.23 4.04 6.07
CA TYR A 26 -9.48 4.69 4.78
C TYR A 26 -9.83 6.17 4.97
N ASP A 27 -10.77 6.48 5.88
CA ASP A 27 -11.33 7.81 6.06
C ASP A 27 -10.35 8.72 6.80
N SER A 28 -10.14 9.93 6.28
CA SER A 28 -9.23 10.92 6.87
C SER A 28 -9.68 11.45 8.23
N SER A 29 -10.93 11.26 8.61
CA SER A 29 -11.48 11.62 9.92
C SER A 29 -11.44 10.46 10.93
N ALA A 30 -11.06 9.25 10.49
CA ALA A 30 -11.03 8.05 11.31
C ALA A 30 -9.61 7.70 11.79
N PRO A 31 -9.47 6.94 12.88
CA PRO A 31 -8.17 6.41 13.33
C PRO A 31 -7.49 5.58 12.21
N PHE A 32 -6.17 5.54 12.25
CA PHE A 32 -5.33 4.79 11.32
C PHE A 32 -5.36 5.31 9.87
N TYR A 33 -5.78 6.56 9.64
CA TYR A 33 -5.64 7.20 8.34
C TYR A 33 -4.16 7.23 7.90
N GLU A 34 -3.25 7.19 8.85
CA GLU A 34 -1.80 7.07 8.63
C GLU A 34 -1.44 5.85 7.77
N PHE A 35 -2.25 4.83 7.70
CA PHE A 35 -1.99 3.64 6.89
C PHE A 35 -2.31 3.83 5.41
N THR A 36 -3.10 4.85 5.06
CA THR A 36 -3.44 5.13 3.66
C THR A 36 -2.26 5.71 2.89
N ASN A 37 -2.23 5.49 1.59
CA ASN A 37 -1.20 6.04 0.71
C ASN A 37 -1.27 7.55 0.57
N PHE A 38 -2.42 8.15 0.87
CA PHE A 38 -2.68 9.59 0.78
C PHE A 38 -2.22 10.38 2.01
N TYR A 39 -1.84 9.69 3.10
CA TYR A 39 -1.36 10.36 4.31
C TYR A 39 -0.09 11.17 4.04
N LEU A 40 -0.06 12.41 4.55
CA LEU A 40 1.05 13.34 4.36
C LEU A 40 2.27 12.92 5.21
N CYS A 41 3.39 12.71 4.57
CA CYS A 41 4.66 12.29 5.18
C CYS A 41 5.77 13.27 4.78
N PRO A 42 5.95 14.40 5.48
CA PRO A 42 6.88 15.46 5.06
C PRO A 42 8.35 15.01 4.93
N ASN A 43 8.73 13.97 5.66
CA ASN A 43 10.09 13.44 5.69
C ASN A 43 10.29 12.20 4.81
N LEU A 44 9.32 11.84 3.97
CA LEU A 44 9.40 10.65 3.14
C LEU A 44 10.47 10.81 2.07
N VAL A 45 11.52 9.99 2.14
CA VAL A 45 12.58 9.94 1.14
C VAL A 45 12.64 8.53 0.55
N ILE A 46 12.52 8.42 -0.79
CA ILE A 46 12.63 7.16 -1.51
C ILE A 46 13.58 7.37 -2.69
N ASP A 47 14.56 6.49 -2.83
CA ASP A 47 15.60 6.57 -3.88
C ASP A 47 16.33 7.93 -3.90
N GLY A 48 16.60 8.50 -2.71
CA GLY A 48 17.26 9.79 -2.55
C GLY A 48 16.42 11.02 -2.95
N ARG A 49 15.13 10.84 -3.18
CA ARG A 49 14.19 11.92 -3.55
C ARG A 49 13.10 12.07 -2.50
N SER A 50 12.76 13.31 -2.17
CA SER A 50 11.68 13.62 -1.23
C SER A 50 10.31 13.52 -1.90
N TRP A 51 9.34 12.99 -1.17
CA TRP A 51 7.94 12.83 -1.56
C TRP A 51 7.04 13.29 -0.42
N TRP A 52 5.84 13.75 -0.73
CA TRP A 52 4.86 14.15 0.29
C TRP A 52 3.98 12.97 0.74
N THR A 53 3.77 11.98 -0.12
CA THR A 53 2.90 10.81 0.17
C THR A 53 3.40 9.56 -0.55
N ALA A 54 3.06 8.39 -0.03
CA ALA A 54 3.30 7.12 -0.71
C ALA A 54 2.57 7.04 -2.05
N GLU A 55 1.36 7.60 -2.14
CA GLU A 55 0.57 7.67 -3.37
C GLU A 55 1.29 8.44 -4.47
N GLN A 56 1.89 9.58 -4.14
CA GLN A 56 2.64 10.39 -5.10
C GLN A 56 3.80 9.59 -5.72
N TYR A 57 4.60 8.91 -4.90
CA TYR A 57 5.66 8.02 -5.36
C TYR A 57 5.10 6.88 -6.22
N PHE A 58 4.08 6.18 -5.74
CA PHE A 58 3.46 5.06 -6.43
C PHE A 58 2.98 5.42 -7.83
N GLN A 59 2.29 6.56 -7.96
CA GLN A 59 1.80 7.01 -9.27
C GLN A 59 2.94 7.43 -10.20
N ALA A 60 3.98 8.08 -9.68
CA ALA A 60 5.15 8.47 -10.46
C ALA A 60 5.92 7.25 -11.01
N MET A 61 6.03 6.16 -10.23
CA MET A 61 6.78 4.97 -10.62
C MET A 61 6.15 4.20 -11.79
N LYS A 62 4.91 4.45 -12.14
CA LYS A 62 4.31 3.99 -13.41
C LYS A 62 5.06 4.51 -14.63
N PHE A 63 5.79 5.61 -14.47
CA PHE A 63 6.52 6.33 -15.51
C PHE A 63 8.02 6.40 -15.20
N SER A 64 8.56 5.43 -14.46
CA SER A 64 9.96 5.43 -14.00
C SER A 64 10.98 5.50 -15.13
N HIS A 65 10.63 5.07 -16.36
CA HIS A 65 11.42 5.20 -17.58
C HIS A 65 11.41 6.63 -18.18
N MET A 66 10.63 7.55 -17.59
CA MET A 66 10.48 8.95 -18.04
C MET A 66 10.82 9.91 -16.87
N PRO A 67 12.11 10.18 -16.59
CA PRO A 67 12.52 10.95 -15.41
C PRO A 67 11.82 12.31 -15.28
N TRP A 68 11.58 13.00 -16.39
CA TRP A 68 10.89 14.28 -16.40
C TRP A 68 9.42 14.20 -15.96
N VAL A 69 8.73 13.06 -16.22
CA VAL A 69 7.37 12.82 -15.70
C VAL A 69 7.44 12.59 -14.19
N VAL A 70 8.39 11.76 -13.73
CA VAL A 70 8.60 11.51 -12.30
C VAL A 70 8.86 12.81 -11.54
N ASP A 71 9.70 13.70 -12.09
CA ASP A 71 9.99 14.99 -11.46
C ASP A 71 8.76 15.92 -11.44
N ALA A 72 7.93 15.90 -12.50
CA ALA A 72 6.67 16.65 -12.52
C ALA A 72 5.68 16.17 -11.44
N PHE A 73 5.57 14.86 -11.24
CA PHE A 73 4.70 14.29 -10.20
C PHE A 73 5.10 14.73 -8.79
N ARG A 74 6.38 14.97 -8.52
CA ARG A 74 6.87 15.43 -7.21
C ARG A 74 6.36 16.83 -6.83
N GLY A 75 5.97 17.65 -7.80
CA GLY A 75 5.38 18.98 -7.58
C GLY A 75 3.86 18.96 -7.37
N GLU A 76 3.21 17.82 -7.53
CA GLU A 76 1.75 17.70 -7.51
C GLU A 76 1.23 17.10 -6.21
N SER A 77 -0.05 17.34 -5.89
CA SER A 77 -0.70 16.64 -4.79
C SER A 77 -0.93 15.16 -5.10
N ALA A 78 -1.09 14.31 -4.07
CA ALA A 78 -1.41 12.89 -4.24
C ALA A 78 -2.65 12.68 -5.12
N ARG A 79 -3.70 13.47 -4.89
CA ARG A 79 -4.94 13.43 -5.69
C ARG A 79 -4.66 13.77 -7.16
N ARG A 80 -3.87 14.80 -7.40
CA ARG A 80 -3.51 15.19 -8.76
C ARG A 80 -2.65 14.14 -9.46
N CYS A 81 -1.70 13.53 -8.77
CA CYS A 81 -0.92 12.40 -9.29
C CYS A 81 -1.81 11.22 -9.69
N PHE A 82 -2.78 10.88 -8.86
CA PHE A 82 -3.77 9.84 -9.13
C PHE A 82 -4.56 10.13 -10.42
N GLU A 83 -5.01 11.37 -10.63
CA GLU A 83 -5.75 11.79 -11.81
C GLU A 83 -4.88 11.83 -13.06
N LEU A 84 -3.69 12.41 -12.97
CA LEU A 84 -2.74 12.52 -14.08
C LEU A 84 -2.33 11.15 -14.62
N ALA A 85 -2.01 10.20 -13.73
CA ALA A 85 -1.61 8.85 -14.14
C ALA A 85 -2.71 8.11 -14.91
N ARG A 86 -3.97 8.48 -14.72
CA ARG A 86 -5.15 7.92 -15.40
C ARG A 86 -5.62 8.73 -16.60
N SER A 87 -4.99 9.88 -16.85
CA SER A 87 -5.37 10.76 -17.94
C SER A 87 -5.18 10.07 -19.29
N PRO A 88 -6.00 10.39 -20.31
CA PRO A 88 -5.81 9.87 -21.67
C PRO A 88 -4.43 10.14 -22.25
N ARG A 89 -3.75 11.17 -21.76
CA ARG A 89 -2.41 11.57 -22.22
C ARG A 89 -1.31 10.69 -21.62
N LEU A 90 -1.40 10.34 -20.33
CA LEU A 90 -0.33 9.63 -19.64
C LEU A 90 -0.60 8.12 -19.49
N ALA A 91 -1.84 7.70 -19.33
CA ALA A 91 -2.15 6.28 -19.14
C ALA A 91 -1.55 5.36 -20.22
N PRO A 92 -1.52 5.71 -21.51
CA PRO A 92 -0.88 4.88 -22.55
C PRO A 92 0.65 4.80 -22.44
N LEU A 93 1.27 5.71 -21.68
CA LEU A 93 2.72 5.79 -21.50
C LEU A 93 3.20 5.06 -20.25
N MET A 94 2.29 4.42 -19.52
CA MET A 94 2.67 3.61 -18.35
C MET A 94 3.62 2.48 -18.79
N ARG A 95 4.61 2.17 -17.93
CA ARG A 95 5.54 1.05 -18.16
C ARG A 95 4.76 -0.25 -18.38
N SER A 96 5.18 -1.04 -19.35
CA SER A 96 4.44 -2.24 -19.80
C SER A 96 4.43 -3.37 -18.75
N ASP A 97 5.44 -3.42 -17.90
CA ASP A 97 5.62 -4.45 -16.87
C ASP A 97 4.91 -4.15 -15.54
N TRP A 98 4.16 -3.03 -15.44
CA TRP A 98 3.54 -2.59 -14.18
C TRP A 98 2.68 -3.66 -13.49
N HIS A 99 2.00 -4.47 -14.27
CA HIS A 99 1.15 -5.56 -13.78
C HIS A 99 1.80 -6.94 -13.87
N SER A 100 3.02 -7.00 -14.40
CA SER A 100 3.71 -8.27 -14.62
C SER A 100 4.39 -8.75 -13.34
N THR A 101 4.37 -10.08 -13.16
CA THR A 101 5.30 -10.79 -12.30
C THR A 101 6.56 -11.09 -13.10
N ASP A 102 7.72 -11.09 -12.46
CA ASP A 102 8.88 -11.77 -13.05
C ASP A 102 8.64 -13.29 -12.97
N GLY A 103 9.28 -14.05 -13.83
CA GLY A 103 9.15 -15.51 -13.88
C GLY A 103 9.63 -16.25 -12.62
N ASP A 104 10.20 -15.56 -11.65
CA ASP A 104 10.83 -16.09 -10.43
C ASP A 104 9.85 -16.11 -9.22
N GLY A 105 8.56 -15.86 -9.44
CA GLY A 105 7.54 -15.89 -8.39
C GLY A 105 7.46 -14.63 -7.53
N ASN A 106 8.16 -13.57 -7.90
CA ASN A 106 8.03 -12.28 -7.25
C ASN A 106 6.64 -11.65 -7.54
N PRO A 107 6.12 -10.85 -6.60
CA PRO A 107 4.86 -10.16 -6.81
C PRO A 107 4.95 -9.16 -7.98
N PRO A 108 3.82 -8.73 -8.53
CA PRO A 108 3.78 -7.71 -9.58
C PRO A 108 4.60 -6.46 -9.25
N VAL A 109 5.18 -5.82 -10.27
CA VAL A 109 5.99 -4.61 -10.08
C VAL A 109 5.26 -3.54 -9.25
N LYS A 110 3.97 -3.35 -9.47
CA LYS A 110 3.14 -2.43 -8.67
C LYS A 110 3.18 -2.74 -7.18
N ASP A 111 3.20 -4.01 -6.80
CA ASP A 111 3.24 -4.44 -5.39
C ASP A 111 4.63 -4.22 -4.78
N GLN A 112 5.68 -4.47 -5.56
CA GLN A 112 7.05 -4.21 -5.13
C GLN A 112 7.28 -2.72 -4.90
N VAL A 113 6.78 -1.87 -5.80
CA VAL A 113 6.83 -0.41 -5.66
C VAL A 113 6.06 0.07 -4.43
N MET A 114 4.86 -0.48 -4.21
CA MET A 114 4.06 -0.14 -3.04
C MET A 114 4.77 -0.57 -1.73
N LEU A 115 5.25 -1.79 -1.66
CA LEU A 115 5.97 -2.28 -0.48
C LEU A 115 7.21 -1.42 -0.17
N LYS A 116 7.93 -0.97 -1.21
CA LYS A 116 9.06 -0.05 -1.04
C LYS A 116 8.62 1.29 -0.46
N ALA A 117 7.52 1.85 -0.96
CA ALA A 117 6.97 3.09 -0.45
C ALA A 117 6.52 2.97 1.01
N LEU A 118 5.85 1.87 1.36
CA LEU A 118 5.41 1.62 2.73
C LEU A 118 6.59 1.47 3.68
N ARG A 119 7.62 0.71 3.32
CA ARG A 119 8.83 0.55 4.15
C ARG A 119 9.50 1.90 4.43
N ALA A 120 9.66 2.73 3.40
CA ALA A 120 10.23 4.07 3.59
C ALA A 120 9.34 4.99 4.44
N LYS A 121 8.03 4.87 4.32
CA LYS A 121 7.06 5.64 5.11
C LYS A 121 7.09 5.27 6.58
N PHE A 122 7.10 3.98 6.90
CA PHE A 122 7.06 3.46 8.26
C PHE A 122 8.45 3.30 8.89
N ASP A 123 9.52 3.72 8.19
CA ASP A 123 10.85 3.99 8.76
C ASP A 123 10.86 5.27 9.63
N ASP A 124 9.88 6.15 9.45
CA ASP A 124 9.59 7.23 10.39
C ASP A 124 9.15 6.65 11.75
N ALA A 125 9.85 6.99 12.81
CA ALA A 125 9.65 6.39 14.12
C ALA A 125 8.21 6.52 14.63
N SER A 126 7.57 7.67 14.42
CA SER A 126 6.19 7.91 14.89
C SER A 126 5.17 7.08 14.13
N LEU A 127 5.34 6.92 12.83
CA LEU A 127 4.47 6.09 12.00
C LEU A 127 4.74 4.61 12.26
N GLY A 128 6.01 4.22 12.42
CA GLY A 128 6.40 2.86 12.79
C GLY A 128 5.79 2.42 14.12
N ASP A 129 5.81 3.29 15.13
CA ASP A 129 5.21 3.02 16.44
C ASP A 129 3.69 2.79 16.34
N ILE A 130 2.98 3.58 15.50
CA ILE A 130 1.56 3.36 15.23
C ILE A 130 1.33 1.99 14.59
N LEU A 131 2.14 1.61 13.59
CA LEU A 131 2.01 0.31 12.93
C LEU A 131 2.30 -0.85 13.90
N ILE A 132 3.35 -0.76 14.69
CA ILE A 132 3.72 -1.77 15.70
C ILE A 132 2.63 -1.89 16.77
N SER A 133 1.99 -0.80 17.16
CA SER A 133 0.92 -0.80 18.15
C SER A 133 -0.28 -1.67 17.76
N THR A 134 -0.45 -1.95 16.46
CA THR A 134 -1.49 -2.87 15.97
C THR A 134 -1.23 -4.33 16.33
N CYS A 135 -0.01 -4.65 16.74
CA CYS A 135 0.44 -5.98 17.17
C CYS A 135 0.63 -6.03 18.72
N ALA A 136 0.04 -5.10 19.47
CA ALA A 136 0.13 -5.07 20.92
C ALA A 136 -0.41 -6.38 21.53
N ASP A 137 0.16 -6.79 22.65
CA ASP A 137 -0.21 -8.00 23.40
C ASP A 137 0.03 -9.33 22.64
N GLY A 138 0.88 -9.32 21.60
CA GLY A 138 1.15 -10.51 20.79
C GLY A 138 -0.03 -10.94 19.91
N ILE A 139 -1.07 -10.13 19.81
CA ILE A 139 -2.23 -10.35 18.96
C ILE A 139 -2.05 -9.58 17.67
N PHE A 140 -1.83 -10.29 16.55
CA PHE A 140 -1.82 -9.69 15.23
C PHE A 140 -3.25 -9.35 14.79
N ARG A 141 -3.47 -8.10 14.43
CA ARG A 141 -4.74 -7.64 13.87
C ARG A 141 -4.64 -7.54 12.36
N LEU A 142 -5.70 -7.96 11.68
CA LEU A 142 -5.77 -7.80 10.24
C LEU A 142 -5.96 -6.31 9.90
N LEU A 143 -5.08 -5.75 9.08
CA LEU A 143 -5.21 -4.39 8.57
C LEU A 143 -6.00 -4.43 7.25
N VAL A 144 -7.06 -3.63 7.14
CA VAL A 144 -7.97 -3.65 5.98
C VAL A 144 -8.17 -2.23 5.46
N GLU A 145 -7.77 -1.98 4.23
CA GLU A 145 -8.20 -0.77 3.52
C GLU A 145 -9.67 -0.95 3.12
N HIS A 146 -10.57 -0.43 3.94
CA HIS A 146 -12.02 -0.61 3.77
C HIS A 146 -12.59 0.45 2.83
N THR A 147 -12.77 0.10 1.56
CA THR A 147 -13.28 1.01 0.53
C THR A 147 -14.05 0.30 -0.57
N GLU A 148 -15.18 0.85 -1.00
CA GLU A 148 -15.95 0.38 -2.16
C GLU A 148 -15.28 0.72 -3.50
N HIS A 149 -14.27 1.60 -3.49
CA HIS A 149 -13.70 2.16 -4.70
C HIS A 149 -12.52 1.37 -5.29
N ASP A 150 -11.99 0.41 -4.54
CA ASP A 150 -10.86 -0.40 -4.98
C ASP A 150 -10.95 -1.83 -4.42
N SER A 151 -11.05 -2.79 -5.32
CA SER A 151 -11.13 -4.21 -4.96
C SER A 151 -9.76 -4.91 -5.05
N TYR A 152 -8.70 -4.22 -5.41
CA TYR A 152 -7.34 -4.74 -5.41
C TYR A 152 -6.57 -4.25 -4.19
N TRP A 153 -6.40 -2.92 -4.04
CA TRP A 153 -5.71 -2.34 -2.90
C TRP A 153 -6.56 -2.42 -1.65
N GLY A 154 -7.83 -2.07 -1.75
CA GLY A 154 -8.84 -2.24 -0.71
C GLY A 154 -9.63 -3.54 -0.81
N ASP A 155 -10.65 -3.65 0.02
CA ASP A 155 -11.52 -4.83 0.14
C ASP A 155 -12.79 -4.78 -0.74
N GLY A 156 -12.96 -3.75 -1.54
CA GLY A 156 -14.13 -3.56 -2.39
C GLY A 156 -15.43 -3.25 -1.62
N GLY A 157 -15.33 -2.83 -0.35
CA GLY A 157 -16.46 -2.50 0.53
C GLY A 157 -17.22 -3.71 1.08
N VAL A 158 -16.86 -4.90 0.66
CA VAL A 158 -17.33 -6.16 1.24
C VAL A 158 -16.16 -6.76 1.99
N ALA A 159 -16.34 -7.21 3.20
CA ALA A 159 -15.28 -7.86 3.98
C ALA A 159 -14.80 -9.16 3.27
N SER A 160 -14.37 -9.00 2.03
CA SER A 160 -14.00 -10.07 1.08
C SER A 160 -12.87 -10.95 1.63
N TRP A 161 -12.00 -10.36 2.45
CA TRP A 161 -10.95 -11.05 3.18
C TRP A 161 -11.51 -12.15 4.13
N ALA A 162 -12.70 -11.94 4.71
CA ALA A 162 -13.34 -12.91 5.59
C ALA A 162 -13.78 -14.18 4.82
N TYR A 163 -13.89 -14.10 3.51
CA TYR A 163 -14.34 -15.18 2.63
C TYR A 163 -13.23 -15.72 1.72
N GLY A 164 -11.95 -15.36 2.00
CA GLY A 164 -10.82 -15.81 1.19
C GLY A 164 -10.76 -15.22 -0.22
N MET A 165 -11.49 -14.14 -0.48
CA MET A 165 -11.49 -13.50 -1.79
C MET A 165 -10.26 -12.59 -1.97
N PRO A 166 -9.76 -12.45 -3.22
CA PRO A 166 -8.64 -11.55 -3.50
C PRO A 166 -9.05 -10.10 -3.23
N GLY A 167 -8.16 -9.33 -2.66
CA GLY A 167 -8.34 -7.92 -2.32
C GLY A 167 -7.53 -7.53 -1.10
N ASN A 168 -7.69 -6.29 -0.64
CA ASN A 168 -6.98 -5.75 0.52
C ASN A 168 -5.44 -5.89 0.41
N ARG A 169 -4.92 -5.67 -0.79
CA ARG A 169 -3.48 -5.84 -1.03
C ARG A 169 -2.65 -4.85 -0.21
N LEU A 170 -3.16 -3.63 0.01
CA LEU A 170 -2.48 -2.64 0.84
C LEU A 170 -2.33 -3.12 2.29
N GLY A 171 -3.41 -3.62 2.90
CA GLY A 171 -3.34 -4.19 4.23
C GLY A 171 -2.38 -5.37 4.34
N GLN A 172 -2.35 -6.26 3.33
CA GLN A 172 -1.39 -7.36 3.27
C GLN A 172 0.06 -6.88 3.20
N LEU A 173 0.35 -5.82 2.45
CA LEU A 173 1.69 -5.25 2.36
C LEU A 173 2.10 -4.53 3.64
N LEU A 174 1.19 -3.80 4.30
CA LEU A 174 1.43 -3.18 5.59
C LEU A 174 1.84 -4.21 6.67
N MET A 175 1.23 -5.38 6.66
CA MET A 175 1.59 -6.47 7.56
C MET A 175 2.96 -7.13 7.24
N GLN A 176 3.63 -6.73 6.17
CA GLN A 176 4.98 -7.17 5.78
C GLN A 176 6.07 -6.13 6.12
N VAL A 177 5.67 -4.94 6.53
CA VAL A 177 6.57 -3.86 6.92
C VAL A 177 7.12 -4.08 8.30
#